data_7677a573b6c5e08c059ac50b20351c94
#
_entry.id   7677a573b6c5e08c059ac50b20351c94
#
_cell.length_a   1.000
_cell.length_b   1.000
_cell.length_c   1.000
_cell.angle_alpha   90.00
_cell.angle_beta   90.00
_cell.angle_gamma   90.00
#
_symmetry.space_group_name_H-M   'P 1'
#
loop_
_entity.id
_entity.type
_entity.pdbx_description
1 polymer ?
#
loop_
_entity_poly.entity_id
_entity_poly.type
_entity_poly.pdbx_seq_one_letter_code
_entity_poly.pdbx_strand_id
1 'polypeptide(L)'
;MTKKNSVGNRALMFQGTGSDVGKSLLVAGLCRAYSRRGVKVRPFKPQNMSNNAAVTCEGGEIGRAQALQARACGLEPSIHMNPVLLKPESETGAQVIVQGKREATLKAKDYHTLKPKLLERVLDSFYHT
;
A
#
# COMPACT_ATOMS: atom_id res chain seq x y z
N MET A 1 15.31 33.33 10.90
CA MET A 1 14.40 32.20 10.65
C MET A 1 14.57 31.73 9.22
N THR A 2 15.33 30.71 9.01
CA THR A 2 15.44 30.05 7.71
C THR A 2 14.15 29.28 7.47
N LYS A 3 13.33 29.71 6.49
CA LYS A 3 12.25 28.90 5.95
C LYS A 3 12.86 27.58 5.47
N LYS A 4 12.66 26.49 6.19
CA LYS A 4 12.83 25.17 5.63
C LYS A 4 11.88 25.12 4.43
N ASN A 5 12.42 25.17 3.23
CA ASN A 5 11.70 24.77 2.04
C ASN A 5 11.32 23.31 2.25
N SER A 6 10.09 23.07 2.68
CA SER A 6 9.51 21.75 2.61
C SER A 6 9.37 21.45 1.12
N VAL A 7 10.34 20.73 0.59
CA VAL A 7 10.15 20.07 -0.71
C VAL A 7 8.99 19.12 -0.49
N GLY A 8 7.79 19.53 -0.88
CA GLY A 8 6.60 18.74 -0.72
C GLY A 8 6.81 17.39 -1.38
N ASN A 9 6.41 16.33 -0.69
CA ASN A 9 6.46 14.98 -1.24
C ASN A 9 5.73 14.96 -2.58
N ARG A 10 6.42 14.57 -3.63
CA ARG A 10 5.84 14.41 -4.96
C ARG A 10 5.36 12.97 -5.11
N ALA A 11 4.17 12.81 -5.65
CA ALA A 11 3.60 11.49 -5.90
C ALA A 11 3.24 11.34 -7.38
N LEU A 12 3.48 10.15 -7.91
CA LEU A 12 3.00 9.71 -9.22
C LEU A 12 2.01 8.56 -9.01
N MET A 13 0.84 8.67 -9.61
CA MET A 13 -0.18 7.64 -9.55
C MET A 13 -0.24 6.88 -10.89
N PHE A 14 -0.21 5.55 -10.82
CA PHE A 14 -0.40 4.68 -11.97
C PHE A 14 -1.74 3.99 -11.87
N GLN A 15 -2.58 4.23 -12.85
CA GLN A 15 -3.86 3.58 -13.01
C GLN A 15 -3.83 2.66 -14.22
N GLY A 16 -4.63 1.62 -14.19
CA GLY A 16 -4.78 0.70 -15.31
C GLY A 16 -6.24 0.45 -15.63
N THR A 17 -6.48 -0.04 -16.83
CA THR A 17 -7.83 -0.35 -17.35
C THR A 17 -8.43 -1.62 -16.75
N GLY A 18 -7.67 -2.38 -15.96
CA GLY A 18 -8.15 -3.61 -15.34
C GLY A 18 -7.13 -4.26 -14.42
N SER A 19 -7.45 -5.45 -13.94
CA SER A 19 -6.54 -6.31 -13.21
C SER A 19 -5.52 -6.95 -14.15
N ASP A 20 -4.35 -7.32 -13.61
CA ASP A 20 -3.28 -8.04 -14.33
C ASP A 20 -2.77 -7.38 -15.62
N VAL A 21 -2.91 -6.06 -15.71
CA VAL A 21 -2.41 -5.28 -16.86
C VAL A 21 -0.96 -4.80 -16.69
N GLY A 22 -0.28 -5.21 -15.62
CA GLY A 22 1.14 -4.94 -15.39
C GLY A 22 1.46 -3.74 -14.49
N LYS A 23 0.48 -3.12 -13.82
CA LYS A 23 0.71 -1.98 -12.91
C LYS A 23 1.76 -2.27 -11.84
N SER A 24 1.66 -3.40 -11.17
CA SER A 24 2.56 -3.76 -10.05
C SER A 24 4.00 -3.90 -10.50
N LEU A 25 4.24 -4.49 -11.66
CA LEU A 25 5.56 -4.66 -12.24
C LEU A 25 6.14 -3.32 -12.72
N LEU A 26 5.32 -2.48 -13.37
CA LEU A 26 5.72 -1.14 -13.80
C LEU A 26 6.15 -0.29 -12.60
N VAL A 27 5.35 -0.28 -11.54
CA VAL A 27 5.67 0.47 -10.31
C VAL A 27 6.96 -0.05 -9.68
N ALA A 28 7.16 -1.37 -9.62
CA ALA A 28 8.41 -1.96 -9.12
C ALA A 28 9.61 -1.50 -9.94
N GLY A 29 9.51 -1.52 -11.26
CA GLY A 29 10.56 -1.06 -12.18
C GLY A 29 10.89 0.41 -11.99
N LEU A 30 9.89 1.27 -11.84
CA LEU A 30 10.07 2.70 -11.58
C LEU A 30 10.67 2.97 -10.20
N CYS A 31 10.22 2.26 -9.16
CA CYS A 31 10.84 2.31 -7.84
C CYS A 31 12.33 2.01 -7.92
N ARG A 32 12.70 0.96 -8.66
CA ARG A 32 14.11 0.60 -8.89
C ARG A 32 14.86 1.68 -9.66
N ALA A 33 14.30 2.15 -10.76
CA ALA A 33 14.94 3.13 -11.64
C ALA A 33 15.22 4.45 -10.91
N TYR A 34 14.24 4.95 -10.17
CA TYR A 34 14.42 6.18 -9.40
C TYR A 34 15.36 6.00 -8.21
N SER A 35 15.26 4.89 -7.49
CA SER A 35 16.17 4.58 -6.40
C SER A 35 17.63 4.52 -6.86
N ARG A 36 17.90 3.91 -8.02
CA ARG A 36 19.25 3.85 -8.61
C ARG A 36 19.78 5.22 -9.04
N ARG A 37 18.93 6.19 -9.23
CA ARG A 37 19.29 7.59 -9.51
C ARG A 37 19.43 8.45 -8.25
N GLY A 38 19.39 7.83 -7.07
CA GLY A 38 19.52 8.51 -5.79
C GLY A 38 18.26 9.21 -5.31
N VAL A 39 17.11 8.98 -5.97
CA VAL A 39 15.83 9.54 -5.53
C VAL A 39 15.29 8.67 -4.39
N LYS A 40 14.89 9.29 -3.29
CA LYS A 40 14.16 8.62 -2.21
C LYS A 40 12.74 8.35 -2.68
N VAL A 41 12.46 7.11 -3.02
CA VAL A 41 11.15 6.68 -3.53
C VAL A 41 10.57 5.58 -2.65
N ARG A 42 9.26 5.58 -2.48
CA ARG A 42 8.53 4.56 -1.74
C ARG A 42 7.27 4.16 -2.50
N PRO A 43 6.94 2.87 -2.56
CA PRO A 43 5.68 2.42 -3.12
C PRO A 43 4.53 2.70 -2.16
N PHE A 44 3.36 2.97 -2.71
CA PHE A 44 2.14 3.13 -1.93
C PHE A 44 0.93 2.62 -2.71
N LYS A 45 0.14 1.78 -2.09
CA LYS A 45 -1.16 1.35 -2.60
C LYS A 45 -2.18 1.44 -1.47
N PRO A 46 -3.15 2.36 -1.54
CA PRO A 46 -4.12 2.57 -0.47
C PRO A 46 -4.85 1.29 -0.05
N GLN A 47 -5.33 0.55 -1.03
CA GLN A 47 -6.06 -0.69 -0.83
C GLN A 47 -5.61 -1.74 -1.83
N ASN A 48 -5.40 -2.95 -1.35
CA ASN A 48 -5.16 -4.13 -2.18
C ASN A 48 -6.15 -5.24 -1.81
N MET A 49 -6.48 -6.08 -2.76
CA MET A 49 -7.26 -7.30 -2.54
C MET A 49 -6.41 -8.48 -2.97
N SER A 50 -5.96 -9.28 -2.02
CA SER A 50 -5.07 -10.42 -2.32
C SER A 50 -4.97 -11.38 -1.13
N ASN A 51 -4.92 -12.66 -1.41
CA ASN A 51 -4.53 -13.68 -0.43
C ASN A 51 -3.01 -13.82 -0.32
N ASN A 52 -2.25 -13.25 -1.26
CA ASN A 52 -0.80 -13.21 -1.20
C ASN A 52 -0.33 -12.04 -0.34
N ALA A 53 -0.05 -12.32 0.91
CA ALA A 53 0.50 -11.36 1.85
C ALA A 53 1.99 -11.58 2.09
N ALA A 54 2.65 -10.53 2.53
CA ALA A 54 4.02 -10.56 3.02
C ALA A 54 4.06 -9.92 4.42
N VAL A 55 4.91 -10.44 5.27
CA VAL A 55 5.12 -9.91 6.62
C VAL A 55 6.04 -8.69 6.55
N THR A 56 5.70 -7.67 7.31
CA THR A 56 6.52 -6.46 7.46
C THR A 56 7.41 -6.55 8.71
N CYS A 57 8.41 -5.68 8.80
CA CYS A 57 9.29 -5.61 9.97
C CYS A 57 8.55 -5.23 11.26
N GLU A 58 7.42 -4.54 11.14
CA GLU A 58 6.56 -4.21 12.29
C GLU A 58 5.68 -5.39 12.76
N GLY A 59 5.77 -6.55 12.10
CA GLY A 59 4.98 -7.73 12.40
C GLY A 59 3.56 -7.70 11.83
N GLY A 60 3.30 -6.83 10.84
CA GLY A 60 2.04 -6.75 10.13
C GLY A 60 2.07 -7.43 8.77
N GLU A 61 0.98 -7.29 8.02
CA GLU A 61 0.83 -7.85 6.68
C GLU A 61 0.52 -6.76 5.65
N ILE A 62 1.13 -6.89 4.48
CA ILE A 62 0.83 -6.10 3.27
C ILE A 62 0.70 -7.03 2.07
N GLY A 63 0.14 -6.50 0.97
CA GLY A 63 0.14 -7.24 -0.29
C GLY A 63 1.57 -7.54 -0.75
N ARG A 64 1.79 -8.75 -1.28
CA ARG A 64 3.11 -9.20 -1.75
C ARG A 64 3.68 -8.29 -2.85
N ALA A 65 2.82 -7.71 -3.69
CA ALA A 65 3.25 -6.78 -4.73
C ALA A 65 3.96 -5.54 -4.14
N GLN A 66 3.43 -4.99 -3.05
CA GLN A 66 4.04 -3.84 -2.39
C GLN A 66 5.34 -4.20 -1.66
N ALA A 67 5.45 -5.42 -1.14
CA ALA A 67 6.71 -5.93 -0.58
C ALA A 67 7.79 -6.06 -1.67
N LEU A 68 7.43 -6.53 -2.86
CA LEU A 68 8.33 -6.56 -4.01
C LEU A 68 8.80 -5.16 -4.41
N GLN A 69 7.86 -4.21 -4.48
CA GLN A 69 8.14 -2.82 -4.83
C GLN A 69 9.05 -2.14 -3.80
N ALA A 70 8.86 -2.41 -2.51
CA ALA A 70 9.74 -1.92 -1.44
C ALA A 70 11.19 -2.42 -1.65
N ARG A 71 11.35 -3.71 -1.87
CA ARG A 71 12.68 -4.31 -2.14
C ARG A 71 13.30 -3.76 -3.42
N ALA A 72 12.48 -3.47 -4.43
CA ALA A 72 12.97 -2.88 -5.68
C ALA A 72 13.64 -1.52 -5.45
N CYS A 73 13.20 -0.74 -4.47
CA CYS A 73 13.85 0.52 -4.09
C CYS A 73 14.75 0.42 -2.85
N GLY A 74 15.13 -0.81 -2.44
CA GLY A 74 16.08 -1.03 -1.35
C GLY A 74 15.52 -0.77 0.04
N LEU A 75 14.19 -0.84 0.20
CA LEU A 75 13.51 -0.63 1.47
C LEU A 75 12.95 -1.93 2.04
N GLU A 76 12.90 -2.00 3.36
CA GLU A 76 12.12 -3.03 4.03
C GLU A 76 10.62 -2.74 3.86
N PRO A 77 9.79 -3.78 3.63
CA PRO A 77 8.35 -3.64 3.59
C PRO A 77 7.80 -3.04 4.89
N SER A 78 6.92 -2.06 4.76
CA SER A 78 6.25 -1.40 5.88
C SER A 78 4.74 -1.47 5.73
N ILE A 79 4.04 -1.54 6.85
CA ILE A 79 2.56 -1.53 6.91
C ILE A 79 1.95 -0.30 6.23
N HIS A 80 2.69 0.80 6.19
CA HIS A 80 2.23 2.05 5.58
C HIS A 80 2.24 2.02 4.04
N MET A 81 2.94 1.07 3.44
CA MET A 81 2.99 0.95 1.96
C MET A 81 1.70 0.36 1.37
N ASN A 82 0.93 -0.37 2.16
CA ASN A 82 -0.38 -0.89 1.81
C ASN A 82 -1.27 -0.92 3.06
N PRO A 83 -1.86 0.22 3.44
CA PRO A 83 -2.58 0.33 4.71
C PRO A 83 -3.87 -0.48 4.78
N VAL A 84 -4.52 -0.77 3.66
CA VAL A 84 -5.73 -1.61 3.64
C VAL A 84 -5.50 -2.82 2.75
N LEU A 85 -5.50 -4.01 3.35
CA LEU A 85 -5.45 -5.28 2.64
C LEU A 85 -6.73 -6.06 2.90
N LEU A 86 -7.42 -6.42 1.83
CA LEU A 86 -8.58 -7.30 1.87
C LEU A 86 -8.15 -8.70 1.47
N LYS A 87 -8.34 -9.67 2.37
CA LYS A 87 -8.07 -11.10 2.11
C LYS A 87 -9.41 -11.82 1.95
N PRO A 88 -9.83 -12.18 0.73
CA PRO A 88 -11.05 -12.92 0.53
C PRO A 88 -11.03 -14.26 1.28
N GLU A 89 -12.07 -14.55 2.06
CA GLU A 89 -12.23 -15.82 2.79
C GLU A 89 -13.30 -16.72 2.16
N SER A 90 -14.30 -16.09 1.50
CA SER A 90 -15.43 -16.77 0.90
C SER A 90 -15.94 -15.94 -0.28
N GLU A 91 -16.93 -16.47 -1.00
CA GLU A 91 -17.55 -15.73 -2.11
C GLU A 91 -18.11 -14.36 -1.71
N THR A 92 -18.46 -14.17 -0.44
CA THR A 92 -19.16 -12.98 0.06
C THR A 92 -18.45 -12.20 1.14
N GLY A 93 -17.30 -12.68 1.62
CA GLY A 93 -16.59 -12.08 2.77
C GLY A 93 -15.10 -11.95 2.58
N ALA A 94 -14.51 -11.05 3.36
CA ALA A 94 -13.06 -10.83 3.40
C ALA A 94 -12.60 -10.44 4.80
N GLN A 95 -11.39 -10.83 5.15
CA GLN A 95 -10.67 -10.22 6.27
C GLN A 95 -10.19 -8.82 5.85
N VAL A 96 -10.43 -7.85 6.71
CA VAL A 96 -9.93 -6.49 6.53
C VAL A 96 -8.73 -6.29 7.42
N ILE A 97 -7.58 -6.09 6.82
CA ILE A 97 -6.32 -5.82 7.50
C ILE A 97 -5.99 -4.35 7.32
N VAL A 98 -5.87 -3.61 8.42
CA VAL A 98 -5.63 -2.17 8.43
C VAL A 98 -4.30 -1.90 9.11
N GLN A 99 -3.41 -1.23 8.39
CA GLN A 99 -2.05 -0.94 8.88
C GLN A 99 -1.38 -2.18 9.49
N GLY A 100 -1.48 -3.29 8.76
CA GLY A 100 -0.85 -4.56 9.09
C GLY A 100 -1.59 -5.46 10.08
N LYS A 101 -2.69 -5.01 10.69
CA LYS A 101 -3.44 -5.76 11.70
C LYS A 101 -4.85 -6.08 11.22
N ARG A 102 -5.31 -7.29 11.54
CA ARG A 102 -6.70 -7.67 11.30
C ARG A 102 -7.64 -6.81 12.14
N GLU A 103 -8.48 -6.03 11.47
CA GLU A 103 -9.47 -5.15 12.11
C GLU A 103 -10.84 -5.82 12.20
N ALA A 104 -11.26 -6.50 11.12
CA ALA A 104 -12.59 -7.10 11.04
C ALA A 104 -12.63 -8.20 9.97
N THR A 105 -13.67 -9.02 10.03
CA THR A 105 -14.15 -9.86 8.93
C THR A 105 -15.50 -9.32 8.49
N LEU A 106 -15.61 -8.89 7.25
CA LEU A 106 -16.81 -8.24 6.73
C LEU A 106 -17.36 -8.96 5.51
N LYS A 107 -18.67 -8.94 5.39
CA LYS A 107 -19.34 -9.24 4.12
C LYS A 107 -19.15 -8.05 3.17
N ALA A 108 -19.08 -8.32 1.86
CA ALA A 108 -18.84 -7.29 0.86
C ALA A 108 -19.81 -6.09 0.97
N LYS A 109 -21.07 -6.34 1.33
CA LYS A 109 -22.09 -5.29 1.53
C LYS A 109 -21.78 -4.33 2.67
N ASP A 110 -21.05 -4.77 3.69
CA ASP A 110 -20.77 -3.97 4.89
C ASP A 110 -19.50 -3.13 4.74
N TYR A 111 -18.73 -3.38 3.69
CA TYR A 111 -17.48 -2.66 3.42
C TYR A 111 -17.70 -1.16 3.17
N HIS A 112 -18.79 -0.80 2.52
CA HIS A 112 -19.11 0.61 2.24
C HIS A 112 -19.29 1.44 3.52
N THR A 113 -19.78 0.83 4.60
CA THR A 113 -19.93 1.50 5.90
C THR A 113 -18.59 1.75 6.58
N LEU A 114 -17.59 0.91 6.29
CA LEU A 114 -16.25 1.03 6.87
C LEU A 114 -15.36 2.03 6.12
N LYS A 115 -15.62 2.26 4.83
CA LYS A 115 -14.77 3.10 3.96
C LYS A 115 -14.38 4.46 4.55
N PRO A 116 -15.30 5.26 5.12
CA PRO A 116 -14.92 6.58 5.66
C PRO A 116 -13.87 6.48 6.78
N LYS A 117 -13.98 5.48 7.66
CA LYS A 117 -13.02 5.23 8.74
C LYS A 117 -11.66 4.76 8.21
N LEU A 118 -11.68 3.99 7.12
CA LEU A 118 -10.46 3.53 6.47
C LEU A 118 -9.70 4.67 5.80
N LEU A 119 -10.38 5.69 5.30
CA LEU A 119 -9.74 6.81 4.64
C LEU A 119 -8.76 7.55 5.57
N GLU A 120 -9.13 7.77 6.82
CA GLU A 120 -8.25 8.40 7.81
C GLU A 120 -6.96 7.59 8.01
N ARG A 121 -7.08 6.27 8.08
CA ARG A 121 -5.94 5.35 8.24
C ARG A 121 -5.06 5.31 6.97
N VAL A 122 -5.68 5.42 5.81
CA VAL A 122 -4.97 5.53 4.52
C VAL A 122 -4.16 6.81 4.45
N LEU A 123 -4.75 7.93 4.82
CA LEU A 123 -4.06 9.23 4.84
C LEU A 123 -2.94 9.27 5.87
N ASP A 124 -3.16 8.73 7.05
CA ASP A 124 -2.12 8.57 8.06
C ASP A 124 -0.91 7.82 7.49
N SER A 125 -1.15 6.68 6.85
CA SER A 125 -0.07 5.92 6.21
C SER A 125 0.60 6.65 5.06
N PHE A 126 -0.17 7.39 4.25
CA PHE A 126 0.39 8.17 3.14
C PHE A 126 1.37 9.24 3.63
N TYR A 127 1.05 9.90 4.72
CA TYR A 127 1.93 10.92 5.31
C TYR A 127 3.13 10.33 6.05
N HIS A 128 3.10 9.03 6.40
CA HIS A 128 4.24 8.29 6.95
C HIS A 128 5.25 7.85 5.88
N THR A 129 4.80 7.70 4.66
CA THR A 129 5.70 7.33 3.55
C THR A 129 6.37 8.55 2.95
#